data_38916af876f7ed3d6501da80dc6ad466
#
_entry.id   38916af876f7ed3d6501da80dc6ad466
#
_cell.length_a   1.000
_cell.length_b   1.000
_cell.length_c   1.000
_cell.angle_alpha   90.00
_cell.angle_beta   90.00
_cell.angle_gamma   90.00
#
_symmetry.space_group_name_H-M   'P 1'
#
loop_
_entity.id
_entity.type
_entity.pdbx_description
1 polymer ?
#
loop_
_entity_poly.entity_id
_entity_poly.type
_entity_poly.pdbx_seq_one_letter_code
_entity_poly.pdbx_strand_id
1 'polypeptide(L)'
;KEPFLSYYIPQLFETFPMAKFILIVRNPFQNIRSILNRLEIPGDLENINFNDYDEIKKTPVWKLALQSNMFGLKSSNYIESMANRWNYVVNSYLSNSDHIVLVKYEDFLKNKADFIQKLIKEINLDYLQDIKYKTEIQYQKKGTSDVDLSKFFGDNYEKIERICKINMNKIGY
;
A
#
# COMPACT_ATOMS: atom_id res chain seq x y z
N LYS A 1 4.11 -8.68 -9.17
CA LYS A 1 3.62 -7.88 -8.06
C LYS A 1 2.22 -8.35 -7.68
N GLU A 2 2.05 -8.80 -6.45
CA GLU A 2 0.77 -9.29 -5.93
C GLU A 2 0.51 -8.65 -4.55
N PRO A 3 -0.39 -7.66 -4.45
CA PRO A 3 -0.64 -6.94 -3.22
C PRO A 3 -1.17 -7.82 -2.08
N PHE A 4 -1.93 -8.87 -2.39
CA PHE A 4 -2.52 -9.74 -1.37
C PHE A 4 -1.49 -10.64 -0.69
N LEU A 5 -0.36 -10.93 -1.31
CA LEU A 5 0.71 -11.72 -0.70
C LEU A 5 1.31 -11.05 0.55
N SER A 6 1.20 -9.72 0.66
CA SER A 6 1.67 -8.99 1.84
C SER A 6 0.95 -9.37 3.15
N TYR A 7 -0.20 -10.07 3.07
CA TYR A 7 -0.92 -10.56 4.25
C TYR A 7 -0.43 -11.95 4.72
N TYR A 8 0.38 -12.62 3.93
CA TYR A 8 0.83 -14.00 4.16
C TYR A 8 2.36 -14.08 4.30
N ILE A 9 3.00 -13.02 4.80
CA ILE A 9 4.46 -12.93 4.91
C ILE A 9 5.08 -14.15 5.62
N PRO A 10 4.60 -14.62 6.78
CA PRO A 10 5.17 -15.81 7.43
C PRO A 10 5.08 -17.05 6.55
N GLN A 11 3.93 -17.30 5.93
CA GLN A 11 3.70 -18.46 5.06
C GLN A 11 4.57 -18.41 3.80
N LEU A 12 4.87 -17.19 3.29
CA LEU A 12 5.77 -17.03 2.16
C LEU A 12 7.21 -17.45 2.50
N PHE A 13 7.69 -17.16 3.70
CA PHE A 13 9.03 -17.58 4.13
C PHE A 13 9.12 -19.10 4.29
N GLU A 14 8.10 -19.72 4.86
CA GLU A 14 8.03 -21.18 4.97
C GLU A 14 8.01 -21.85 3.59
N THR A 15 7.25 -21.30 2.65
CA THR A 15 7.08 -21.88 1.32
C THR A 15 8.27 -21.61 0.40
N PHE A 16 8.90 -20.45 0.52
CA PHE A 16 9.97 -19.97 -0.38
C PHE A 16 11.19 -19.49 0.41
N PRO A 17 11.91 -20.37 1.14
CA PRO A 17 12.98 -19.96 2.06
C PRO A 17 14.17 -19.30 1.38
N MET A 18 14.36 -19.55 0.07
CA MET A 18 15.46 -18.96 -0.71
C MET A 18 15.04 -17.69 -1.49
N ALA A 19 13.77 -17.29 -1.43
CA ALA A 19 13.29 -16.11 -2.15
C ALA A 19 13.76 -14.81 -1.47
N LYS A 20 13.97 -13.78 -2.30
CA LYS A 20 14.17 -12.41 -1.84
C LYS A 20 12.84 -11.68 -1.85
N PHE A 21 12.46 -11.12 -0.72
CA PHE A 21 11.19 -10.43 -0.58
C PHE A 21 11.41 -8.92 -0.57
N ILE A 22 10.60 -8.22 -1.36
CA ILE A 22 10.55 -6.76 -1.41
C ILE A 22 9.14 -6.34 -1.04
N LEU A 23 8.99 -5.57 0.02
CA LEU A 23 7.72 -4.95 0.40
C LEU A 23 7.71 -3.50 -0.04
N ILE A 24 6.79 -3.15 -0.94
CA ILE A 24 6.56 -1.76 -1.35
C ILE A 24 5.44 -1.19 -0.48
N VAL A 25 5.78 -0.18 0.31
CA VAL A 25 4.80 0.59 1.09
C VAL A 25 4.65 1.99 0.50
N ARG A 26 3.50 2.59 0.77
CA ARG A 26 3.19 3.98 0.45
C ARG A 26 2.61 4.63 1.70
N ASN A 27 2.80 5.95 1.86
CA ASN A 27 2.14 6.71 2.92
C ASN A 27 0.66 6.31 3.02
N PRO A 28 0.11 6.00 4.20
CA PRO A 28 -1.24 5.42 4.33
C PRO A 28 -2.33 6.32 3.76
N PHE A 29 -2.24 7.63 3.95
CA PHE A 29 -3.20 8.56 3.36
C PHE A 29 -3.20 8.50 1.84
N GLN A 30 -2.01 8.50 1.23
CA GLN A 30 -1.87 8.41 -0.22
C GLN A 30 -2.27 7.03 -0.75
N ASN A 31 -2.02 5.96 0.01
CA ASN A 31 -2.41 4.60 -0.35
C ASN A 31 -3.94 4.48 -0.37
N ILE A 32 -4.60 4.87 0.72
CA ILE A 32 -6.06 4.81 0.86
C ILE A 32 -6.72 5.69 -0.22
N ARG A 33 -6.30 6.95 -0.37
CA ARG A 33 -6.81 7.83 -1.41
C ARG A 33 -6.70 7.22 -2.81
N SER A 34 -5.56 6.60 -3.11
CA SER A 34 -5.35 5.98 -4.43
C SER A 34 -6.33 4.84 -4.72
N ILE A 35 -6.67 4.05 -3.69
CA ILE A 35 -7.67 2.99 -3.80
C ILE A 35 -9.06 3.60 -3.99
N LEU A 36 -9.42 4.58 -3.17
CA LEU A 36 -10.73 5.23 -3.23
C LEU A 36 -10.96 5.93 -4.58
N ASN A 37 -9.96 6.67 -5.08
CA ASN A 37 -10.05 7.31 -6.39
C ASN A 37 -10.24 6.30 -7.53
N ARG A 38 -9.61 5.14 -7.45
CA ARG A 38 -9.80 4.06 -8.44
C ARG A 38 -11.21 3.50 -8.42
N LEU A 39 -11.84 3.47 -7.25
CA LEU A 39 -13.16 2.91 -7.03
C LEU A 39 -14.27 3.97 -7.11
N GLU A 40 -13.88 5.24 -7.35
CA GLU A 40 -14.76 6.40 -7.35
C GLU A 40 -15.54 6.59 -6.05
N ILE A 41 -14.89 6.24 -4.92
CA ILE A 41 -15.46 6.33 -3.57
C ILE A 41 -14.96 7.61 -2.90
N PRO A 42 -15.82 8.44 -2.31
CA PRO A 42 -15.44 9.56 -1.48
C PRO A 42 -14.65 9.11 -0.23
N GLY A 43 -13.74 9.96 0.26
CA GLY A 43 -12.96 9.67 1.48
C GLY A 43 -13.61 10.16 2.77
N ASP A 44 -14.58 11.07 2.68
CA ASP A 44 -15.18 11.82 3.80
C ASP A 44 -16.49 11.24 4.33
N LEU A 45 -17.00 10.17 3.73
CA LEU A 45 -18.24 9.55 4.19
C LEU A 45 -18.01 8.69 5.45
N GLU A 46 -18.96 8.70 6.38
CA GLU A 46 -18.93 7.83 7.55
C GLU A 46 -19.16 6.36 7.15
N ASN A 47 -20.10 6.10 6.27
CA ASN A 47 -20.41 4.76 5.77
C ASN A 47 -20.69 4.79 4.28
N ILE A 48 -20.47 3.66 3.62
CA ILE A 48 -20.78 3.46 2.20
C ILE A 48 -21.58 2.18 2.01
N ASN A 49 -22.47 2.19 1.02
CA ASN A 49 -23.08 0.99 0.50
C ASN A 49 -22.29 0.52 -0.72
N PHE A 50 -21.61 -0.61 -0.62
CA PHE A 50 -20.76 -1.14 -1.70
C PHE A 50 -21.49 -1.39 -3.01
N ASN A 51 -22.82 -1.55 -2.96
CA ASN A 51 -23.62 -1.75 -4.16
C ASN A 51 -23.84 -0.47 -4.99
N ASP A 52 -23.45 0.69 -4.48
CA ASP A 52 -23.60 1.96 -5.19
C ASP A 52 -22.40 2.24 -6.14
N TYR A 53 -21.33 1.43 -6.05
CA TYR A 53 -20.09 1.65 -6.78
C TYR A 53 -19.85 0.58 -7.85
N ASP A 54 -19.83 0.99 -9.11
CA ASP A 54 -19.77 0.08 -10.26
C ASP A 54 -18.46 -0.70 -10.35
N GLU A 55 -17.34 -0.10 -9.95
CA GLU A 55 -16.05 -0.81 -9.92
C GLU A 55 -16.04 -1.96 -8.91
N ILE A 56 -16.77 -1.81 -7.80
CA ILE A 56 -16.94 -2.90 -6.82
C ILE A 56 -17.85 -3.99 -7.36
N LYS A 57 -18.92 -3.62 -8.08
CA LYS A 57 -19.81 -4.60 -8.73
C LYS A 57 -19.07 -5.44 -9.78
N LYS A 58 -18.26 -4.78 -10.62
CA LYS A 58 -17.45 -5.44 -11.66
C LYS A 58 -16.36 -6.34 -11.08
N THR A 59 -15.79 -5.95 -9.95
CA THR A 59 -14.66 -6.64 -9.34
C THR A 59 -14.88 -6.80 -7.83
N PRO A 60 -15.70 -7.78 -7.41
CA PRO A 60 -16.09 -7.94 -6.00
C PRO A 60 -14.95 -8.11 -5.00
N VAL A 61 -13.77 -8.54 -5.47
CA VAL A 61 -12.56 -8.65 -4.62
C VAL A 61 -12.17 -7.32 -3.95
N TRP A 62 -12.59 -6.17 -4.51
CA TRP A 62 -12.39 -4.88 -3.87
C TRP A 62 -13.10 -4.74 -2.52
N LYS A 63 -14.19 -5.48 -2.28
CA LYS A 63 -14.83 -5.54 -0.96
C LYS A 63 -13.84 -5.99 0.10
N LEU A 64 -12.97 -6.96 -0.22
CA LEU A 64 -11.91 -7.40 0.70
C LEU A 64 -10.90 -6.30 1.01
N ALA A 65 -10.69 -5.38 0.08
CA ALA A 65 -9.83 -4.22 0.30
C ALA A 65 -10.46 -3.19 1.23
N LEU A 66 -11.76 -3.05 1.23
CA LEU A 66 -12.54 -2.08 2.00
C LEU A 66 -13.05 -2.64 3.32
N GLN A 67 -12.95 -3.96 3.53
CA GLN A 67 -13.37 -4.67 4.73
C GLN A 67 -12.21 -5.44 5.34
N SER A 68 -11.92 -5.20 6.60
CA SER A 68 -10.82 -5.86 7.31
C SER A 68 -11.21 -7.13 8.06
N ASN A 69 -12.47 -7.55 7.96
CA ASN A 69 -13.03 -8.67 8.72
C ASN A 69 -12.28 -10.00 8.47
N MET A 70 -11.76 -10.21 7.26
CA MET A 70 -11.00 -11.41 6.91
C MET A 70 -9.71 -11.59 7.74
N PHE A 71 -9.21 -10.54 8.40
CA PHE A 71 -8.03 -10.58 9.27
C PHE A 71 -8.41 -10.50 10.75
N GLY A 72 -9.69 -10.64 11.09
CA GLY A 72 -10.17 -10.47 12.46
C GLY A 72 -10.09 -9.03 12.98
N LEU A 73 -9.83 -8.05 12.10
CA LEU A 73 -9.70 -6.65 12.47
C LEU A 73 -11.09 -6.00 12.55
N LYS A 74 -11.39 -5.39 13.69
CA LYS A 74 -12.61 -4.61 13.88
C LYS A 74 -12.39 -3.17 13.40
N SER A 75 -13.32 -2.66 12.62
CA SER A 75 -13.28 -1.30 12.07
C SER A 75 -14.68 -0.71 12.09
N SER A 76 -14.79 0.58 12.37
CA SER A 76 -16.08 1.28 12.41
C SER A 76 -16.59 1.60 11.00
N ASN A 77 -15.67 1.80 10.05
CA ASN A 77 -16.01 2.09 8.67
C ASN A 77 -14.92 1.61 7.69
N TYR A 78 -15.14 1.86 6.39
CA TYR A 78 -14.25 1.44 5.31
C TYR A 78 -12.86 2.10 5.37
N ILE A 79 -12.75 3.33 5.88
CA ILE A 79 -11.47 4.04 6.05
C ILE A 79 -10.65 3.40 7.18
N GLU A 80 -11.24 3.17 8.33
CA GLU A 80 -10.56 2.45 9.42
C GLU A 80 -10.14 1.04 8.98
N SER A 81 -10.98 0.37 8.19
CA SER A 81 -10.64 -0.93 7.58
C SER A 81 -9.35 -0.87 6.79
N MET A 82 -9.22 0.11 5.90
CA MET A 82 -8.02 0.26 5.08
C MET A 82 -6.79 0.68 5.89
N ALA A 83 -6.97 1.55 6.90
CA ALA A 83 -5.90 1.95 7.82
C ALA A 83 -5.40 0.76 8.65
N ASN A 84 -6.31 -0.05 9.20
CA ASN A 84 -5.98 -1.27 9.93
C ASN A 84 -5.25 -2.30 9.07
N ARG A 85 -5.66 -2.46 7.81
CA ARG A 85 -4.95 -3.33 6.85
C ARG A 85 -3.54 -2.83 6.57
N TRP A 86 -3.34 -1.53 6.38
CA TRP A 86 -2.03 -0.94 6.21
C TRP A 86 -1.14 -1.25 7.42
N ASN A 87 -1.65 -1.03 8.63
CA ASN A 87 -0.95 -1.37 9.87
C ASN A 87 -0.64 -2.86 10.00
N TYR A 88 -1.56 -3.73 9.61
CA TYR A 88 -1.34 -5.17 9.64
C TYR A 88 -0.13 -5.57 8.78
N VAL A 89 -0.05 -5.05 7.56
CA VAL A 89 1.07 -5.31 6.65
C VAL A 89 2.39 -4.76 7.20
N VAL A 90 2.37 -3.54 7.75
CA VAL A 90 3.57 -2.93 8.34
C VAL A 90 4.02 -3.69 9.60
N ASN A 91 3.11 -4.13 10.46
CA ASN A 91 3.44 -4.96 11.61
C ASN A 91 4.05 -6.31 11.18
N SER A 92 3.49 -6.95 10.15
CA SER A 92 4.06 -8.18 9.59
C SER A 92 5.47 -7.97 9.05
N TYR A 93 5.73 -6.83 8.40
CA TYR A 93 7.08 -6.43 8.00
C TYR A 93 8.00 -6.24 9.20
N LEU A 94 7.60 -5.45 10.19
CA LEU A 94 8.42 -5.14 11.37
C LEU A 94 8.83 -6.39 12.16
N SER A 95 7.96 -7.40 12.16
CA SER A 95 8.25 -8.70 12.79
C SER A 95 9.17 -9.61 11.96
N ASN A 96 9.46 -9.24 10.69
CA ASN A 96 10.24 -10.06 9.75
C ASN A 96 11.23 -9.18 8.94
N SER A 97 11.64 -8.04 9.49
CA SER A 97 12.44 -7.02 8.78
C SER A 97 13.77 -7.53 8.23
N ASP A 98 14.38 -8.54 8.90
CA ASP A 98 15.67 -9.13 8.50
C ASP A 98 15.59 -9.91 7.17
N HIS A 99 14.39 -10.24 6.73
CA HIS A 99 14.12 -11.04 5.53
C HIS A 99 13.49 -10.27 4.38
N ILE A 100 13.14 -8.99 4.60
CA ILE A 100 12.37 -8.19 3.65
C ILE A 100 13.05 -6.85 3.41
N VAL A 101 13.31 -6.53 2.16
CA VAL A 101 13.73 -5.17 1.77
C VAL A 101 12.50 -4.27 1.70
N LEU A 102 12.46 -3.24 2.53
CA LEU A 102 11.39 -2.24 2.52
C LEU A 102 11.66 -1.17 1.48
N VAL A 103 10.70 -0.95 0.60
CA VAL A 103 10.72 0.10 -0.41
C VAL A 103 9.60 1.09 -0.14
N LYS A 104 9.94 2.34 0.16
CA LYS A 104 8.96 3.43 0.16
C LYS A 104 8.69 3.88 -1.26
N TYR A 105 7.43 3.86 -1.65
CA TYR A 105 7.00 4.24 -3.00
C TYR A 105 7.41 5.67 -3.36
N GLU A 106 7.37 6.57 -2.41
CA GLU A 106 7.77 7.97 -2.56
C GLU A 106 9.26 8.12 -2.90
N ASP A 107 10.12 7.34 -2.25
CA ASP A 107 11.57 7.37 -2.53
C ASP A 107 11.88 6.75 -3.90
N PHE A 108 11.20 5.68 -4.26
CA PHE A 108 11.27 5.11 -5.61
C PHE A 108 10.90 6.12 -6.70
N LEU A 109 9.90 6.98 -6.46
CA LEU A 109 9.46 7.98 -7.44
C LEU A 109 10.46 9.11 -7.67
N LYS A 110 11.34 9.43 -6.71
CA LYS A 110 12.32 10.52 -6.82
C LYS A 110 13.34 10.26 -7.93
N ASN A 111 13.86 9.04 -8.00
CA ASN A 111 14.80 8.61 -9.04
C ASN A 111 14.68 7.10 -9.24
N LYS A 112 13.80 6.70 -10.12
CA LYS A 112 13.44 5.29 -10.33
C LYS A 112 14.61 4.42 -10.76
N ALA A 113 15.44 4.91 -11.71
CA ALA A 113 16.54 4.13 -12.28
C ALA A 113 17.61 3.86 -11.21
N ASP A 114 18.09 4.89 -10.52
CA ASP A 114 19.10 4.75 -9.49
C ASP A 114 18.58 3.93 -8.30
N PHE A 115 17.29 4.11 -7.96
CA PHE A 115 16.66 3.33 -6.89
C PHE A 115 16.66 1.84 -7.22
N ILE A 116 16.27 1.47 -8.45
CA ILE A 116 16.27 0.06 -8.88
C ILE A 116 17.70 -0.51 -8.89
N GLN A 117 18.69 0.26 -9.34
CA GLN A 117 20.09 -0.19 -9.30
C GLN A 117 20.58 -0.49 -7.87
N LYS A 118 20.23 0.38 -6.91
CA LYS A 118 20.55 0.17 -5.49
C LYS A 118 19.85 -1.08 -4.95
N LEU A 119 18.55 -1.22 -5.25
CA LEU A 119 17.73 -2.35 -4.81
C LEU A 119 18.28 -3.69 -5.35
N ILE A 120 18.66 -3.75 -6.62
CA ILE A 120 19.24 -4.94 -7.24
C ILE A 120 20.51 -5.37 -6.50
N LYS A 121 21.39 -4.42 -6.16
CA LYS A 121 22.60 -4.69 -5.36
C LYS A 121 22.27 -5.20 -3.96
N GLU A 122 21.28 -4.60 -3.29
CA GLU A 122 20.87 -4.99 -1.94
C GLU A 122 20.33 -6.42 -1.88
N ILE A 123 19.64 -6.87 -2.93
CA ILE A 123 19.12 -8.24 -3.02
C ILE A 123 20.11 -9.22 -3.70
N ASN A 124 21.36 -8.79 -3.95
CA ASN A 124 22.42 -9.58 -4.57
C ASN A 124 22.04 -10.15 -5.94
N LEU A 125 21.49 -9.32 -6.82
CA LEU A 125 21.23 -9.66 -8.22
C LEU A 125 22.15 -8.87 -9.14
N ASP A 126 22.42 -9.45 -10.31
CA ASP A 126 23.21 -8.79 -11.36
C ASP A 126 22.36 -7.80 -12.15
N TYR A 127 22.96 -6.66 -12.48
CA TYR A 127 22.36 -5.66 -13.34
C TYR A 127 22.70 -5.97 -14.80
N LEU A 128 21.75 -6.59 -15.52
CA LEU A 128 22.01 -7.11 -16.86
C LEU A 128 21.71 -6.11 -18.01
N GLN A 129 20.85 -5.12 -17.77
CA GLN A 129 20.40 -4.20 -18.82
C GLN A 129 20.12 -2.79 -18.29
N ASP A 130 20.39 -1.77 -19.10
CA ASP A 130 19.92 -0.42 -18.81
C ASP A 130 18.39 -0.36 -18.91
N ILE A 131 17.76 0.08 -17.84
CA ILE A 131 16.30 0.19 -17.71
C ILE A 131 15.80 1.64 -17.75
N LYS A 132 16.68 2.63 -17.94
CA LYS A 132 16.28 4.05 -17.93
C LYS A 132 15.10 4.32 -18.83
N TYR A 133 15.12 3.79 -20.05
CA TYR A 133 14.04 3.97 -21.02
C TYR A 133 12.69 3.44 -20.51
N LYS A 134 12.68 2.36 -19.69
CA LYS A 134 11.44 1.81 -19.10
C LYS A 134 10.92 2.65 -17.96
N THR A 135 11.79 3.34 -17.23
CA THR A 135 11.39 4.14 -16.05
C THR A 135 10.67 5.42 -16.43
N GLU A 136 10.81 5.87 -17.69
CA GLU A 136 10.14 7.05 -18.21
C GLU A 136 8.75 6.74 -18.79
N ILE A 137 8.46 5.47 -19.08
CA ILE A 137 7.16 5.07 -19.61
C ILE A 137 6.11 5.18 -18.52
N GLN A 138 5.07 5.95 -18.80
CA GLN A 138 3.93 6.06 -17.91
C GLN A 138 2.85 5.04 -18.28
N TYR A 139 2.76 3.94 -17.52
CA TYR A 139 1.80 2.86 -17.75
C TYR A 139 0.39 3.14 -17.20
N GLN A 140 0.25 4.10 -16.29
CA GLN A 140 -1.03 4.48 -15.69
C GLN A 140 -1.11 6.00 -15.59
N LYS A 141 -2.32 6.57 -15.69
CA LYS A 141 -2.54 8.00 -15.46
C LYS A 141 -1.98 8.39 -14.09
N LYS A 142 -1.21 9.49 -14.05
CA LYS A 142 -0.82 10.09 -12.77
C LYS A 142 -2.08 10.54 -12.05
N GLY A 143 -2.25 10.11 -10.82
CA GLY A 143 -3.22 10.75 -9.94
C GLY A 143 -2.83 12.20 -9.67
N THR A 144 -3.79 13.04 -9.32
CA THR A 144 -3.53 14.42 -8.89
C THR A 144 -2.64 14.42 -7.64
N SER A 145 -1.49 15.12 -7.69
CA SER A 145 -0.53 15.19 -6.57
C SER A 145 -0.98 16.17 -5.49
N ASP A 146 -1.60 17.28 -5.90
CA ASP A 146 -1.88 18.44 -5.03
C ASP A 146 -3.32 18.42 -4.51
N VAL A 147 -3.66 17.36 -3.77
CA VAL A 147 -4.96 17.28 -3.09
C VAL A 147 -4.73 17.51 -1.60
N ASP A 148 -5.48 18.42 -1.04
CA ASP A 148 -5.58 18.59 0.40
C ASP A 148 -6.21 17.32 1.00
N LEU A 149 -5.39 16.54 1.69
CA LEU A 149 -5.81 15.26 2.26
C LEU A 149 -6.79 15.44 3.41
N SER A 150 -6.68 16.51 4.17
CA SER A 150 -7.64 16.78 5.27
C SER A 150 -9.02 17.06 4.69
N LYS A 151 -9.10 17.83 3.62
CA LYS A 151 -10.33 18.08 2.91
C LYS A 151 -10.89 16.84 2.21
N PHE A 152 -10.02 16.00 1.64
CA PHE A 152 -10.44 14.75 0.98
C PHE A 152 -11.05 13.75 1.95
N PHE A 153 -10.49 13.63 3.15
CA PHE A 153 -10.93 12.65 4.13
C PHE A 153 -11.92 13.20 5.18
N GLY A 154 -12.03 14.52 5.33
CA GLY A 154 -12.85 15.11 6.39
C GLY A 154 -12.49 14.52 7.76
N ASP A 155 -13.49 14.14 8.55
CA ASP A 155 -13.31 13.54 9.89
C ASP A 155 -12.57 12.19 9.86
N ASN A 156 -12.55 11.51 8.73
CA ASN A 156 -11.78 10.27 8.57
C ASN A 156 -10.26 10.50 8.55
N TYR A 157 -9.79 11.73 8.35
CA TYR A 157 -8.36 12.06 8.40
C TYR A 157 -7.75 11.70 9.76
N GLU A 158 -8.39 12.11 10.84
CA GLU A 158 -7.93 11.81 12.20
C GLU A 158 -7.98 10.30 12.51
N LYS A 159 -8.94 9.56 11.95
CA LYS A 159 -9.00 8.10 12.09
C LYS A 159 -7.76 7.44 11.48
N ILE A 160 -7.35 7.84 10.27
CA ILE A 160 -6.15 7.31 9.62
C ILE A 160 -4.91 7.66 10.45
N GLU A 161 -4.77 8.93 10.87
CA GLU A 161 -3.63 9.38 11.65
C GLU A 161 -3.50 8.56 12.95
N ARG A 162 -4.57 8.50 13.74
CA ARG A 162 -4.60 7.75 14.99
C ARG A 162 -4.19 6.29 14.85
N ILE A 163 -4.68 5.63 13.78
CA ILE A 163 -4.43 4.21 13.54
C ILE A 163 -2.99 3.99 13.02
N CYS A 164 -2.51 4.82 12.10
CA CYS A 164 -1.26 4.55 11.38
C CYS A 164 -0.01 5.22 11.97
N LYS A 165 -0.14 6.26 12.79
CA LYS A 165 0.95 7.14 13.25
C LYS A 165 2.15 6.39 13.84
N ILE A 166 1.90 5.42 14.73
CA ILE A 166 2.98 4.67 15.38
C ILE A 166 3.81 3.91 14.34
N ASN A 167 3.16 3.22 13.44
CA ASN A 167 3.83 2.44 12.40
C ASN A 167 4.44 3.31 11.30
N MET A 168 3.82 4.44 10.97
CA MET A 168 4.43 5.46 10.11
C MET A 168 5.78 5.87 10.67
N ASN A 169 5.83 6.27 11.94
CA ASN A 169 7.09 6.68 12.59
C ASN A 169 8.15 5.57 12.60
N LYS A 170 7.74 4.32 12.89
CA LYS A 170 8.67 3.17 12.91
C LYS A 170 9.34 2.90 11.56
N ILE A 171 8.64 3.16 10.46
CA ILE A 171 9.20 2.98 9.12
C ILE A 171 9.63 4.29 8.46
N GLY A 172 9.64 5.42 9.22
CA GLY A 172 10.22 6.70 8.80
C GLY A 172 9.35 7.53 7.85
N TYR A 173 8.01 7.51 8.03
CA TYR A 173 7.09 8.49 7.45
C TYR A 173 6.86 9.65 8.38
#